data_7c96431c5114b37787c81164ae3cf365
#
_entry.id   7c96431c5114b37787c81164ae3cf365
#
_cell.length_a   1.000
_cell.length_b   1.000
_cell.length_c   1.000
_cell.angle_alpha   90.00
_cell.angle_beta   90.00
_cell.angle_gamma   90.00
#
_symmetry.space_group_name_H-M   'P 1'
#
loop_
_entity.id
_entity.type
_entity.pdbx_description
1 polymer ?
#
loop_
_entity_poly.entity_id
_entity_poly.type
_entity_poly.pdbx_seq_one_letter_code
_entity_poly.pdbx_strand_id
1 'polypeptide(L)'
;MTTEIATRKGGTLQTFTADLIPGLTTAAVVIPKALAYATIAELPVQAGLYAALVPMAVYAGLGTSRLLSVSTTTPIAILCATAIGEAMRTDPSLSPLTAAATLSVLVGAILILARIVRLGFLANFISEPVLTGFKAGVGLVIVVDQLPKLLGIHIQKVGFFRDVASIVVHAIEFSWPTLAVALGTLGVIAFAKRFLPKSPAPLLAVALGIAATAILGLEAKGFSVVGTIH
;
A
#
# COMPACT_ATOMS: atom_id res chain seq x y z
N MET A 1 -13.77 -12.43 -28.98
CA MET A 1 -14.29 -11.06 -28.69
C MET A 1 -13.09 -10.17 -28.57
N THR A 2 -12.55 -9.78 -29.73
CA THR A 2 -11.35 -8.96 -29.91
C THR A 2 -11.73 -7.52 -29.66
N THR A 3 -11.39 -7.00 -28.51
CA THR A 3 -11.60 -5.60 -28.16
C THR A 3 -10.55 -4.77 -28.91
N GLU A 4 -10.97 -4.00 -29.88
CA GLU A 4 -10.21 -2.96 -30.56
C GLU A 4 -9.51 -2.06 -29.53
N ILE A 5 -8.19 -2.21 -29.44
CA ILE A 5 -7.36 -1.16 -28.86
C ILE A 5 -7.32 -0.03 -29.90
N ALA A 6 -8.36 0.79 -29.87
CA ALA A 6 -8.43 1.98 -30.68
C ALA A 6 -7.19 2.84 -30.40
N THR A 7 -6.30 2.91 -31.37
CA THR A 7 -5.26 3.93 -31.48
C THR A 7 -5.94 5.30 -31.60
N ARG A 8 -6.27 5.89 -30.47
CA ARG A 8 -6.87 7.23 -30.41
C ARG A 8 -5.77 8.25 -30.73
N LYS A 9 -5.64 8.59 -31.99
CA LYS A 9 -4.98 9.82 -32.45
C LYS A 9 -5.85 11.01 -32.03
N GLY A 10 -5.92 11.30 -30.76
CA GLY A 10 -6.45 12.57 -30.24
C GLY A 10 -5.31 13.56 -30.13
N GLY A 11 -5.51 14.80 -30.42
CA GLY A 11 -4.51 15.87 -30.23
C GLY A 11 -4.04 15.88 -28.76
N THR A 12 -2.83 16.33 -28.52
CA THR A 12 -2.10 16.29 -27.23
C THR A 12 -2.93 16.79 -26.03
N LEU A 13 -3.81 17.75 -26.23
CA LEU A 13 -4.71 18.29 -25.19
C LEU A 13 -5.86 17.34 -24.82
N GLN A 14 -6.42 16.60 -25.79
CA GLN A 14 -7.50 15.64 -25.50
C GLN A 14 -6.99 14.39 -24.78
N THR A 15 -5.76 13.96 -25.05
CA THR A 15 -5.10 12.90 -24.31
C THR A 15 -4.77 13.35 -22.89
N PHE A 16 -4.29 14.57 -22.71
CA PHE A 16 -3.95 15.10 -21.39
C PHE A 16 -5.17 15.16 -20.44
N THR A 17 -6.30 15.69 -20.91
CA THR A 17 -7.53 15.74 -20.10
C THR A 17 -8.13 14.37 -19.83
N ALA A 18 -7.99 13.42 -20.78
CA ALA A 18 -8.45 12.05 -20.61
C ALA A 18 -7.62 11.27 -19.57
N ASP A 19 -6.34 11.61 -19.40
CA ASP A 19 -5.44 10.95 -18.46
C ASP A 19 -5.40 11.65 -17.08
N LEU A 20 -5.77 12.94 -17.03
CA LEU A 20 -5.73 13.73 -15.79
C LEU A 20 -6.70 13.20 -14.73
N ILE A 21 -7.94 12.89 -15.10
CA ILE A 21 -8.96 12.39 -14.15
C ILE A 21 -8.57 11.01 -13.57
N PRO A 22 -8.19 10.00 -14.38
CA PRO A 22 -7.67 8.75 -13.86
C PRO A 22 -6.39 8.93 -13.03
N GLY A 23 -5.49 9.84 -13.46
CA GLY A 23 -4.27 10.15 -12.73
C GLY A 23 -4.53 10.72 -11.34
N LEU A 24 -5.41 11.73 -11.22
CA LEU A 24 -5.82 12.30 -9.95
C LEU A 24 -6.52 11.27 -9.04
N THR A 25 -7.38 10.44 -9.62
CA THR A 25 -8.05 9.35 -8.87
C THR A 25 -7.03 8.36 -8.33
N THR A 26 -6.03 8.00 -9.12
CA THR A 26 -4.95 7.10 -8.72
C THR A 26 -4.11 7.75 -7.61
N ALA A 27 -3.72 9.01 -7.76
CA ALA A 27 -2.95 9.75 -6.76
C ALA A 27 -3.69 9.82 -5.42
N ALA A 28 -5.00 10.10 -5.44
CA ALA A 28 -5.83 10.18 -4.25
C ALA A 28 -5.94 8.84 -3.48
N VAL A 29 -5.77 7.70 -4.17
CA VAL A 29 -5.71 6.37 -3.54
C VAL A 29 -4.29 6.02 -3.10
N VAL A 30 -3.28 6.42 -3.88
CA VAL A 30 -1.87 6.08 -3.62
C VAL A 30 -1.33 6.84 -2.42
N ILE A 31 -1.71 8.11 -2.23
CA ILE A 31 -1.21 8.93 -1.12
C ILE A 31 -1.51 8.30 0.26
N PRO A 32 -2.77 8.02 0.64
CA PRO A 32 -3.06 7.37 1.93
C PRO A 32 -2.39 6.00 2.07
N LYS A 33 -2.32 5.25 0.98
CA LYS A 33 -1.66 3.95 0.93
C LYS A 33 -0.16 4.07 1.20
N ALA A 34 0.51 5.07 0.61
CA ALA A 34 1.93 5.32 0.80
C ALA A 34 2.27 5.70 2.25
N LEU A 35 1.43 6.55 2.88
CA LEU A 35 1.54 6.89 4.29
C LEU A 35 1.41 5.64 5.19
N ALA A 36 0.39 4.81 4.92
CA ALA A 36 0.18 3.58 5.67
C ALA A 36 1.36 2.60 5.54
N TYR A 37 1.97 2.50 4.37
CA TYR A 37 3.13 1.61 4.18
C TYR A 37 4.42 2.14 4.81
N ALA A 38 4.60 3.46 4.89
CA ALA A 38 5.69 4.05 5.66
C ALA A 38 5.55 3.68 7.15
N THR A 39 4.34 3.77 7.70
CA THR A 39 4.06 3.37 9.09
C THR A 39 4.32 1.87 9.32
N ILE A 40 3.95 1.00 8.36
CA ILE A 40 4.24 -0.45 8.44
C ILE A 40 5.76 -0.70 8.37
N ALA A 41 6.48 0.08 7.59
CA ALA A 41 7.93 0.00 7.46
C ALA A 41 8.69 0.67 8.64
N GLU A 42 7.97 1.20 9.65
CA GLU A 42 8.52 1.93 10.78
C GLU A 42 9.35 3.16 10.38
N LEU A 43 8.96 3.78 9.25
CA LEU A 43 9.59 4.97 8.70
C LEU A 43 8.70 6.20 8.89
N PRO A 44 9.28 7.41 8.90
CA PRO A 44 8.51 8.65 8.86
C PRO A 44 7.54 8.65 7.67
N VAL A 45 6.31 9.14 7.88
CA VAL A 45 5.25 9.13 6.87
C VAL A 45 5.64 9.85 5.58
N GLN A 46 6.49 10.87 5.68
CA GLN A 46 7.03 11.61 4.54
C GLN A 46 7.86 10.70 3.61
N ALA A 47 8.61 9.73 4.18
CA ALA A 47 9.38 8.77 3.39
C ALA A 47 8.49 7.94 2.47
N GLY A 48 7.26 7.60 2.92
CA GLY A 48 6.27 6.91 2.10
C GLY A 48 5.82 7.72 0.88
N LEU A 49 5.63 9.03 1.04
CA LEU A 49 5.26 9.91 -0.07
C LEU A 49 6.38 9.98 -1.11
N TYR A 50 7.64 10.15 -0.68
CA TYR A 50 8.78 10.14 -1.60
C TYR A 50 8.95 8.79 -2.29
N ALA A 51 8.78 7.68 -1.55
CA ALA A 51 8.87 6.33 -2.10
C ALA A 51 7.74 6.00 -3.10
N ALA A 52 6.61 6.69 -3.03
CA ALA A 52 5.54 6.56 -4.01
C ALA A 52 5.75 7.49 -5.22
N LEU A 53 6.06 8.77 -4.99
CA LEU A 53 6.07 9.80 -6.03
C LEU A 53 7.29 9.67 -6.94
N VAL A 54 8.49 9.53 -6.36
CA VAL A 54 9.75 9.54 -7.14
C VAL A 54 9.83 8.36 -8.11
N PRO A 55 9.60 7.09 -7.70
CA PRO A 55 9.64 5.96 -8.64
C PRO A 55 8.57 6.05 -9.73
N MET A 56 7.37 6.55 -9.42
CA MET A 56 6.33 6.73 -10.42
C MET A 56 6.71 7.79 -11.45
N ALA A 57 7.28 8.91 -11.03
CA ALA A 57 7.76 9.97 -11.93
C ALA A 57 8.90 9.48 -12.83
N VAL A 58 9.87 8.77 -12.25
CA VAL A 58 10.98 8.15 -13.00
C VAL A 58 10.45 7.13 -13.99
N TYR A 59 9.50 6.28 -13.57
CA TYR A 59 8.92 5.27 -14.45
C TYR A 59 8.08 5.90 -15.56
N ALA A 60 7.38 6.99 -15.31
CA ALA A 60 6.64 7.72 -16.34
C ALA A 60 7.55 8.23 -17.47
N GLY A 61 8.80 8.61 -17.16
CA GLY A 61 9.77 9.07 -18.15
C GLY A 61 10.59 7.95 -18.81
N LEU A 62 10.97 6.92 -18.06
CA LEU A 62 11.90 5.87 -18.50
C LEU A 62 11.24 4.52 -18.73
N GLY A 63 10.01 4.34 -18.29
CA GLY A 63 9.31 3.06 -18.36
C GLY A 63 8.87 2.71 -19.79
N THR A 64 8.89 1.42 -20.08
CA THR A 64 8.52 0.89 -21.42
C THR A 64 7.07 0.40 -21.47
N SER A 65 6.45 0.11 -20.35
CA SER A 65 5.08 -0.40 -20.28
C SER A 65 4.09 0.70 -19.86
N ARG A 66 3.03 0.89 -20.64
CA ARG A 66 1.94 1.82 -20.31
C ARG A 66 0.96 1.28 -19.26
N LEU A 67 0.99 -0.02 -19.00
CA LEU A 67 0.07 -0.69 -18.08
C LEU A 67 0.68 -0.93 -16.70
N LEU A 68 2.00 -0.87 -16.57
CA LEU A 68 2.69 -1.11 -15.31
C LEU A 68 2.65 0.14 -14.43
N SER A 69 2.16 -0.03 -13.21
CA SER A 69 2.25 0.99 -12.16
C SER A 69 3.27 0.55 -11.12
N VAL A 70 4.29 1.37 -10.90
CA VAL A 70 5.29 1.16 -9.85
C VAL A 70 4.75 1.74 -8.55
N SER A 71 4.52 0.90 -7.56
CA SER A 71 3.92 1.31 -6.29
C SER A 71 4.42 0.45 -5.15
N THR A 72 4.35 0.97 -3.93
CA THR A 72 4.61 0.24 -2.70
C THR A 72 3.59 -0.86 -2.46
N THR A 73 4.01 -1.95 -1.80
CA THR A 73 3.13 -3.07 -1.43
C THR A 73 3.35 -3.48 0.02
N THR A 74 2.31 -4.00 0.68
CA THR A 74 2.38 -4.44 2.08
C THR A 74 3.49 -5.46 2.34
N PRO A 75 3.68 -6.52 1.54
CA PRO A 75 4.75 -7.48 1.79
C PRO A 75 6.14 -6.85 1.74
N ILE A 76 6.38 -5.94 0.80
CA ILE A 76 7.67 -5.24 0.71
C ILE A 76 7.86 -4.30 1.90
N ALA A 77 6.82 -3.60 2.35
CA ALA A 77 6.90 -2.73 3.53
C ALA A 77 7.26 -3.53 4.79
N ILE A 78 6.67 -4.71 4.99
CA ILE A 78 7.00 -5.61 6.11
C ILE A 78 8.44 -6.11 6.01
N LEU A 79 8.89 -6.53 4.82
CA LEU A 79 10.28 -6.95 4.61
C LEU A 79 11.27 -5.81 4.87
N CYS A 80 10.94 -4.59 4.46
CA CYS A 80 11.73 -3.40 4.77
C CYS A 80 11.81 -3.17 6.28
N ALA A 81 10.68 -3.23 7.01
CA ALA A 81 10.65 -3.09 8.47
C ALA A 81 11.58 -4.12 9.14
N THR A 82 11.48 -5.39 8.72
CA THR A 82 12.32 -6.46 9.26
C THR A 82 13.80 -6.22 9.00
N ALA A 83 14.17 -5.84 7.76
CA ALA A 83 15.56 -5.61 7.37
C ALA A 83 16.14 -4.37 8.09
N ILE A 84 15.36 -3.30 8.23
CA ILE A 84 15.74 -2.08 8.95
C ILE A 84 15.93 -2.40 10.44
N GLY A 85 14.98 -3.12 11.05
CA GLY A 85 15.05 -3.51 12.45
C GLY A 85 16.29 -4.37 12.76
N GLU A 86 16.66 -5.30 11.88
CA GLU A 86 17.85 -6.12 12.04
C GLU A 86 19.15 -5.30 11.88
N ALA A 87 19.18 -4.36 10.93
CA ALA A 87 20.31 -3.45 10.75
C ALA A 87 20.52 -2.58 12.00
N MET A 88 19.47 -2.04 12.59
CA MET A 88 19.51 -1.24 13.81
C MET A 88 19.88 -2.04 15.06
N ARG A 89 19.59 -3.35 15.11
CA ARG A 89 20.07 -4.25 16.16
C ARG A 89 21.59 -4.45 16.09
N THR A 90 22.13 -4.52 14.87
CA THR A 90 23.55 -4.70 14.62
C THR A 90 24.33 -3.42 14.90
N ASP A 91 23.76 -2.27 14.53
CA ASP A 91 24.32 -0.94 14.77
C ASP A 91 23.25 0.01 15.33
N PRO A 92 23.17 0.16 16.66
CA PRO A 92 22.20 1.04 17.32
C PRO A 92 22.36 2.55 17.00
N SER A 93 23.47 2.94 16.41
CA SER A 93 23.70 4.35 15.98
C SER A 93 23.01 4.68 14.65
N LEU A 94 22.56 3.65 13.92
CA LEU A 94 21.96 3.81 12.61
C LEU A 94 20.53 4.35 12.72
N SER A 95 20.21 5.42 11.98
CA SER A 95 18.83 5.89 11.91
C SER A 95 17.99 5.01 10.97
N PRO A 96 16.66 4.86 11.23
CA PRO A 96 15.78 4.08 10.33
C PRO A 96 15.81 4.59 8.89
N LEU A 97 15.90 5.90 8.71
CA LEU A 97 15.93 6.52 7.39
C LEU A 97 17.23 6.20 6.64
N THR A 98 18.38 6.23 7.34
CA THR A 98 19.67 5.85 6.76
C THR A 98 19.69 4.37 6.37
N ALA A 99 19.16 3.50 7.24
CA ALA A 99 19.04 2.07 6.95
C ALA A 99 18.17 1.82 5.71
N ALA A 100 17.01 2.48 5.62
CA ALA A 100 16.12 2.40 4.47
C ALA A 100 16.77 2.91 3.17
N ALA A 101 17.51 4.03 3.24
CA ALA A 101 18.22 4.56 2.09
C ALA A 101 19.32 3.61 1.61
N THR A 102 20.10 3.05 2.53
CA THR A 102 21.13 2.04 2.23
C THR A 102 20.53 0.80 1.61
N LEU A 103 19.44 0.29 2.19
CA LEU A 103 18.70 -0.86 1.65
C LEU A 103 18.21 -0.60 0.22
N SER A 104 17.66 0.59 -0.03
CA SER A 104 17.17 1.00 -1.36
C SER A 104 18.31 1.05 -2.39
N VAL A 105 19.47 1.58 -2.02
CA VAL A 105 20.66 1.63 -2.90
C VAL A 105 21.17 0.22 -3.18
N LEU A 106 21.25 -0.65 -2.17
CA LEU A 106 21.70 -2.04 -2.35
C LEU A 106 20.76 -2.83 -3.26
N VAL A 107 19.44 -2.73 -3.03
CA VAL A 107 18.44 -3.39 -3.88
C VAL A 107 18.52 -2.85 -5.31
N GLY A 108 18.65 -1.53 -5.49
CA GLY A 108 18.82 -0.90 -6.80
C GLY A 108 20.08 -1.41 -7.51
N ALA A 109 21.20 -1.48 -6.81
CA ALA A 109 22.46 -2.00 -7.35
C ALA A 109 22.34 -3.48 -7.79
N ILE A 110 21.70 -4.32 -6.96
CA ILE A 110 21.44 -5.74 -7.27
C ILE A 110 20.56 -5.86 -8.52
N LEU A 111 19.51 -5.05 -8.65
CA LEU A 111 18.63 -5.07 -9.82
C LEU A 111 19.35 -4.61 -11.10
N ILE A 112 20.21 -3.59 -11.01
CA ILE A 112 21.04 -3.15 -12.13
C ILE A 112 22.01 -4.28 -12.55
N LEU A 113 22.69 -4.90 -11.58
CA LEU A 113 23.59 -6.01 -11.83
C LEU A 113 22.84 -7.19 -12.47
N ALA A 114 21.68 -7.55 -11.94
CA ALA A 114 20.82 -8.59 -12.52
C ALA A 114 20.43 -8.27 -13.98
N ARG A 115 20.18 -7.00 -14.29
CA ARG A 115 19.92 -6.55 -15.67
C ARG A 115 21.14 -6.70 -16.57
N ILE A 116 22.35 -6.33 -16.09
CA ILE A 116 23.61 -6.44 -16.84
C ILE A 116 23.92 -7.91 -17.16
N VAL A 117 23.76 -8.78 -16.17
CA VAL A 117 23.96 -10.24 -16.32
C VAL A 117 22.80 -10.91 -17.07
N ARG A 118 21.77 -10.15 -17.46
CA ARG A 118 20.59 -10.64 -18.19
C ARG A 118 19.80 -11.72 -17.44
N LEU A 119 19.73 -11.63 -16.10
CA LEU A 119 18.99 -12.58 -15.27
C LEU A 119 17.47 -12.55 -15.48
N GLY A 120 16.96 -11.69 -16.37
CA GLY A 120 15.53 -11.63 -16.70
C GLY A 120 14.93 -12.97 -17.16
N PHE A 121 15.76 -13.87 -17.70
CA PHE A 121 15.33 -15.22 -18.08
C PHE A 121 14.83 -16.05 -16.89
N LEU A 122 15.29 -15.74 -15.66
CA LEU A 122 14.83 -16.43 -14.45
C LEU A 122 13.32 -16.30 -14.24
N ALA A 123 12.73 -15.20 -14.70
CA ALA A 123 11.27 -15.02 -14.64
C ALA A 123 10.51 -16.09 -15.43
N ASN A 124 11.12 -16.67 -16.47
CA ASN A 124 10.51 -17.71 -17.29
C ASN A 124 10.46 -19.08 -16.57
N PHE A 125 11.24 -19.25 -15.49
CA PHE A 125 11.20 -20.47 -14.68
C PHE A 125 10.07 -20.44 -13.63
N ILE A 126 9.46 -19.26 -13.41
CA ILE A 126 8.33 -19.14 -12.51
C ILE A 126 7.09 -19.64 -13.23
N SER A 127 6.65 -20.85 -12.91
CA SER A 127 5.45 -21.42 -13.51
C SER A 127 4.18 -20.70 -13.02
N GLU A 128 3.12 -20.69 -13.83
CA GLU A 128 1.82 -20.10 -13.44
C GLU A 128 1.26 -20.63 -12.11
N PRO A 129 1.33 -21.96 -11.81
CA PRO A 129 0.90 -22.48 -10.51
C PRO A 129 1.67 -21.89 -9.33
N VAL A 130 2.99 -21.71 -9.45
CA VAL A 130 3.84 -21.08 -8.43
C VAL A 130 3.40 -19.63 -8.21
N LEU A 131 3.17 -18.88 -9.30
CA LEU A 131 2.72 -17.50 -9.23
C LEU A 131 1.33 -17.38 -8.59
N THR A 132 0.44 -18.33 -8.89
CA THR A 132 -0.91 -18.39 -8.31
C THR A 132 -0.85 -18.71 -6.82
N GLY A 133 -0.03 -19.69 -6.41
CA GLY A 133 0.21 -20.00 -5.01
C GLY A 133 0.82 -18.83 -4.24
N PHE A 134 1.79 -18.14 -4.83
CA PHE A 134 2.38 -16.92 -4.26
C PHE A 134 1.33 -15.82 -4.04
N LYS A 135 0.50 -15.54 -5.06
CA LYS A 135 -0.59 -14.55 -4.95
C LYS A 135 -1.58 -14.91 -3.84
N ALA A 136 -1.95 -16.19 -3.74
CA ALA A 136 -2.85 -16.67 -2.69
C ALA A 136 -2.22 -16.50 -1.30
N GLY A 137 -0.96 -16.88 -1.13
CA GLY A 137 -0.21 -16.71 0.11
C GLY A 137 -0.10 -15.25 0.54
N VAL A 138 0.28 -14.35 -0.40
CA VAL A 138 0.31 -12.89 -0.15
C VAL A 138 -1.07 -12.37 0.24
N GLY A 139 -2.13 -12.81 -0.44
CA GLY A 139 -3.51 -12.44 -0.10
C GLY A 139 -3.88 -12.84 1.32
N LEU A 140 -3.50 -14.03 1.74
CA LEU A 140 -3.74 -14.53 3.10
C LEU A 140 -2.98 -13.70 4.16
N VAL A 141 -1.72 -13.39 3.90
CA VAL A 141 -0.90 -12.53 4.78
C VAL A 141 -1.54 -11.14 4.92
N ILE A 142 -2.01 -10.56 3.82
CA ILE A 142 -2.69 -9.25 3.85
C ILE A 142 -3.96 -9.31 4.70
N VAL A 143 -4.77 -10.36 4.57
CA VAL A 143 -5.99 -10.53 5.38
C VAL A 143 -5.62 -10.58 6.86
N VAL A 144 -4.66 -11.42 7.25
CA VAL A 144 -4.20 -11.54 8.63
C VAL A 144 -3.65 -10.22 9.16
N ASP A 145 -2.92 -9.46 8.35
CA ASP A 145 -2.37 -8.15 8.70
C ASP A 145 -3.43 -7.07 8.92
N GLN A 146 -4.57 -7.15 8.22
CA GLN A 146 -5.64 -6.17 8.32
C GLN A 146 -6.67 -6.49 9.42
N LEU A 147 -6.81 -7.75 9.83
CA LEU A 147 -7.77 -8.16 10.86
C LEU A 147 -7.62 -7.39 12.19
N PRO A 148 -6.41 -7.23 12.77
CA PRO A 148 -6.25 -6.45 14.00
C PRO A 148 -6.73 -5.01 13.88
N LYS A 149 -6.48 -4.39 12.71
CA LYS A 149 -6.90 -3.01 12.44
C LYS A 149 -8.42 -2.87 12.35
N LEU A 150 -9.09 -3.87 11.74
CA LEU A 150 -10.56 -3.93 11.67
C LEU A 150 -11.18 -4.14 13.05
N LEU A 151 -10.55 -4.95 13.89
CA LEU A 151 -11.02 -5.26 15.24
C LEU A 151 -10.60 -4.20 16.26
N GLY A 152 -9.68 -3.31 15.93
CA GLY A 152 -9.13 -2.31 16.84
C GLY A 152 -8.25 -2.89 17.94
N ILE A 153 -7.64 -4.07 17.71
CA ILE A 153 -6.73 -4.72 18.65
C ILE A 153 -5.27 -4.42 18.26
N HIS A 154 -4.42 -4.30 19.28
CA HIS A 154 -2.99 -4.08 19.09
C HIS A 154 -2.25 -5.39 19.35
N ILE A 155 -1.61 -5.92 18.31
CA ILE A 155 -0.76 -7.10 18.41
C ILE A 155 0.68 -6.77 18.03
N GLN A 156 1.64 -7.43 18.69
CA GLN A 156 3.03 -7.37 18.25
C GLN A 156 3.22 -8.33 17.08
N LYS A 157 3.69 -7.81 15.96
CA LYS A 157 3.95 -8.60 14.75
C LYS A 157 5.27 -9.36 14.90
N VAL A 158 5.18 -10.67 14.99
CA VAL A 158 6.34 -11.56 15.17
C VAL A 158 6.48 -12.56 14.02
N GLY A 159 5.40 -12.77 13.27
CA GLY A 159 5.35 -13.67 12.11
C GLY A 159 3.98 -14.32 11.94
N PHE A 160 3.68 -14.75 10.73
CA PHE A 160 2.35 -15.15 10.29
C PHE A 160 1.58 -16.04 11.27
N PHE A 161 2.18 -17.16 11.70
CA PHE A 161 1.50 -18.11 12.61
C PHE A 161 1.27 -17.55 14.01
N ARG A 162 2.23 -16.79 14.53
CA ARG A 162 2.10 -16.13 15.83
C ARG A 162 1.09 -15.00 15.78
N ASP A 163 1.05 -14.26 14.69
CA ASP A 163 0.09 -13.18 14.48
C ASP A 163 -1.34 -13.73 14.43
N VAL A 164 -1.56 -14.86 13.71
CA VAL A 164 -2.86 -15.56 13.71
C VAL A 164 -3.25 -16.02 15.12
N ALA A 165 -2.34 -16.65 15.84
CA ALA A 165 -2.61 -17.07 17.21
C ALA A 165 -2.91 -15.88 18.13
N SER A 166 -2.15 -14.79 18.01
CA SER A 166 -2.34 -13.57 18.77
C SER A 166 -3.69 -12.92 18.47
N ILE A 167 -4.12 -12.88 17.22
CA ILE A 167 -5.45 -12.37 16.81
C ILE A 167 -6.56 -13.18 17.50
N VAL A 168 -6.46 -14.51 17.48
CA VAL A 168 -7.48 -15.38 18.08
C VAL A 168 -7.55 -15.16 19.59
N VAL A 169 -6.41 -15.05 20.27
CA VAL A 169 -6.37 -14.83 21.74
C VAL A 169 -6.94 -13.44 22.10
N HIS A 170 -6.61 -12.39 21.36
CA HIS A 170 -7.07 -11.04 21.65
C HIS A 170 -8.39 -10.66 20.92
N ALA A 171 -9.00 -11.61 20.20
CA ALA A 171 -10.26 -11.37 19.51
C ALA A 171 -11.41 -10.96 20.44
N ILE A 172 -11.32 -11.30 21.73
CA ILE A 172 -12.32 -10.94 22.74
C ILE A 172 -12.20 -9.46 23.14
N GLU A 173 -11.02 -8.87 22.98
CA GLU A 173 -10.72 -7.46 23.33
C GLU A 173 -11.07 -6.49 22.21
N PHE A 174 -11.91 -6.88 21.25
CA PHE A 174 -12.21 -6.03 20.12
C PHE A 174 -12.95 -4.74 20.49
N SER A 175 -12.65 -3.68 19.76
CA SER A 175 -13.26 -2.37 19.95
C SER A 175 -14.54 -2.24 19.11
N TRP A 176 -15.71 -2.25 19.75
CA TRP A 176 -17.00 -2.01 19.09
C TRP A 176 -17.02 -0.74 18.23
N PRO A 177 -16.50 0.42 18.73
CA PRO A 177 -16.47 1.63 17.93
C PRO A 177 -15.63 1.50 16.67
N THR A 178 -14.44 0.89 16.77
CA THR A 178 -13.55 0.67 15.62
C THR A 178 -14.18 -0.26 14.60
N LEU A 179 -14.81 -1.35 15.05
CA LEU A 179 -15.52 -2.28 14.18
C LEU A 179 -16.69 -1.59 13.47
N ALA A 180 -17.45 -0.75 14.17
CA ALA A 180 -18.57 0.01 13.58
C ALA A 180 -18.08 0.96 12.47
N VAL A 181 -16.98 1.68 12.70
CA VAL A 181 -16.36 2.56 11.68
C VAL A 181 -15.85 1.74 10.50
N ALA A 182 -15.20 0.61 10.76
CA ALA A 182 -14.70 -0.28 9.70
C ALA A 182 -15.85 -0.84 8.85
N LEU A 183 -16.89 -1.36 9.46
CA LEU A 183 -18.08 -1.86 8.76
C LEU A 183 -18.82 -0.75 8.02
N GLY A 184 -18.94 0.44 8.62
CA GLY A 184 -19.51 1.62 7.97
C GLY A 184 -18.74 2.01 6.71
N THR A 185 -17.41 2.03 6.79
CA THR A 185 -16.53 2.33 5.66
C THR A 185 -16.67 1.29 4.54
N LEU A 186 -16.71 0.00 4.89
CA LEU A 186 -16.96 -1.07 3.93
C LEU A 186 -18.35 -0.95 3.29
N GLY A 187 -19.36 -0.58 4.08
CA GLY A 187 -20.71 -0.31 3.60
C GLY A 187 -20.75 0.85 2.60
N VAL A 188 -20.05 1.94 2.88
CA VAL A 188 -19.91 3.08 1.96
C VAL A 188 -19.25 2.66 0.64
N ILE A 189 -18.18 1.88 0.69
CA ILE A 189 -17.50 1.37 -0.51
C ILE A 189 -18.43 0.45 -1.31
N ALA A 190 -19.12 -0.47 -0.65
CA ALA A 190 -20.06 -1.39 -1.30
C ALA A 190 -21.24 -0.63 -1.95
N PHE A 191 -21.80 0.34 -1.24
CA PHE A 191 -22.87 1.21 -1.73
C PHE A 191 -22.40 2.04 -2.93
N ALA A 192 -21.24 2.70 -2.81
CA ALA A 192 -20.68 3.50 -3.89
C ALA A 192 -20.42 2.65 -5.15
N LYS A 193 -19.84 1.46 -5.01
CA LYS A 193 -19.63 0.55 -6.13
C LYS A 193 -20.93 0.09 -6.78
N ARG A 194 -21.99 -0.09 -6.00
CA ARG A 194 -23.29 -0.57 -6.50
C ARG A 194 -24.10 0.50 -7.21
N PHE A 195 -24.12 1.72 -6.65
CA PHE A 195 -24.99 2.81 -7.10
C PHE A 195 -24.29 3.91 -7.87
N LEU A 196 -22.97 4.07 -7.67
CA LEU A 196 -22.14 5.06 -8.37
C LEU A 196 -20.92 4.39 -9.04
N PRO A 197 -21.11 3.55 -10.05
CA PRO A 197 -20.03 2.74 -10.63
C PRO A 197 -18.91 3.54 -11.28
N LYS A 198 -19.15 4.83 -11.57
CA LYS A 198 -18.13 5.75 -12.14
C LYS A 198 -17.40 6.57 -11.10
N SER A 199 -17.79 6.48 -9.81
CA SER A 199 -17.14 7.23 -8.74
C SER A 199 -15.96 6.45 -8.16
N PRO A 200 -14.90 7.15 -7.71
CA PRO A 200 -13.79 6.52 -6.99
C PRO A 200 -14.22 6.15 -5.56
N ALA A 201 -14.90 5.01 -5.40
CA ALA A 201 -15.46 4.56 -4.12
C ALA A 201 -14.47 4.63 -2.93
N PRO A 202 -13.18 4.25 -3.06
CA PRO A 202 -12.21 4.40 -1.98
C PRO A 202 -11.99 5.86 -1.56
N LEU A 203 -11.99 6.78 -2.51
CA LEU A 203 -11.82 8.20 -2.23
C LEU A 203 -13.01 8.78 -1.45
N LEU A 204 -14.22 8.39 -1.84
CA LEU A 204 -15.44 8.76 -1.10
C LEU A 204 -15.41 8.22 0.33
N ALA A 205 -14.97 6.98 0.51
CA ALA A 205 -14.86 6.37 1.83
C ALA A 205 -13.85 7.11 2.72
N VAL A 206 -12.68 7.48 2.17
CA VAL A 206 -11.68 8.27 2.88
C VAL A 206 -12.22 9.66 3.24
N ALA A 207 -12.81 10.36 2.28
CA ALA A 207 -13.37 11.70 2.50
C ALA A 207 -14.47 11.68 3.57
N LEU A 208 -15.38 10.72 3.54
CA LEU A 208 -16.42 10.52 4.55
C LEU A 208 -15.83 10.13 5.91
N GLY A 209 -14.78 9.29 5.92
CA GLY A 209 -14.06 8.93 7.13
C GLY A 209 -13.44 10.15 7.82
N ILE A 210 -12.76 11.00 7.05
CA ILE A 210 -12.18 12.26 7.56
C ILE A 210 -13.28 13.19 8.09
N ALA A 211 -14.36 13.36 7.33
CA ALA A 211 -15.49 14.20 7.74
C ALA A 211 -16.15 13.66 9.03
N ALA A 212 -16.38 12.35 9.11
CA ALA A 212 -16.93 11.71 10.30
C ALA A 212 -16.02 11.88 11.51
N THR A 213 -14.71 11.72 11.35
CA THR A 213 -13.73 11.92 12.43
C THR A 213 -13.75 13.35 12.94
N ALA A 214 -13.80 14.34 12.03
CA ALA A 214 -13.84 15.76 12.38
C ALA A 214 -15.16 16.17 13.06
N ILE A 215 -16.31 15.72 12.53
CA ILE A 215 -17.64 16.11 13.02
C ILE A 215 -17.99 15.40 14.34
N LEU A 216 -17.68 14.11 14.45
CA LEU A 216 -18.03 13.29 15.61
C LEU A 216 -16.99 13.36 16.73
N GLY A 217 -15.86 14.04 16.51
CA GLY A 217 -14.78 14.18 17.49
C GLY A 217 -14.23 12.81 17.92
N LEU A 218 -14.06 11.88 16.97
CA LEU A 218 -13.68 10.50 17.27
C LEU A 218 -12.31 10.40 17.96
N GLU A 219 -11.42 11.36 17.70
CA GLU A 219 -10.13 11.47 18.38
C GLU A 219 -10.28 11.57 19.90
N ALA A 220 -11.22 12.40 20.37
CA ALA A 220 -11.53 12.56 21.80
C ALA A 220 -12.14 11.28 22.43
N LYS A 221 -12.62 10.35 21.62
CA LYS A 221 -13.20 9.06 22.03
C LYS A 221 -12.21 7.91 21.97
N GLY A 222 -10.90 8.19 21.81
CA GLY A 222 -9.84 7.20 21.86
C GLY A 222 -9.57 6.47 20.53
N PHE A 223 -10.08 6.99 19.41
CA PHE A 223 -9.70 6.45 18.10
C PHE A 223 -8.28 6.87 17.71
N SER A 224 -7.52 5.92 17.21
CA SER A 224 -6.20 6.22 16.63
C SER A 224 -6.38 6.96 15.32
N VAL A 225 -5.99 8.23 15.27
CA VAL A 225 -5.98 9.06 14.06
C VAL A 225 -4.54 9.28 13.59
N VAL A 226 -4.40 9.51 12.29
CA VAL A 226 -3.10 9.88 11.69
C VAL A 226 -2.80 11.33 12.03
N GLY A 227 -2.40 11.69 13.19
CA GLY A 227 -2.13 13.04 13.68
C GLY A 227 -1.70 14.11 12.63
N THR A 228 -1.28 15.27 13.08
CA THR A 228 -0.78 16.35 12.19
C THR A 228 0.54 15.94 11.56
N ILE A 229 0.60 15.98 10.23
CA ILE A 229 1.84 15.78 9.46
C ILE A 229 2.57 17.12 9.46
N HIS A 230 3.68 17.18 10.19
CA HIS A 230 4.58 18.33 10.20
C HIS A 230 5.70 18.18 9.17
#